data_84c278ad676c37dac5119a6053f0b588
#
_entry.id   84c278ad676c37dac5119a6053f0b588
#
_cell.length_a   1.000
_cell.length_b   1.000
_cell.length_c   1.000
_cell.angle_alpha   90.00
_cell.angle_beta   90.00
_cell.angle_gamma   90.00
#
_symmetry.space_group_name_H-M   'P 1'
#
loop_
_entity.id
_entity.type
_entity.pdbx_description
1 polymer ?
#
loop_
_entity_poly.entity_id
_entity_poly.type
_entity_poly.pdbx_seq_one_letter_code
_entity_poly.pdbx_strand_id
1 'polypeptide(L)'
;MHYLPGDVIARRKGLVVHKGVVLEDGSVLHNMPERGEHVSSISEFADGRRVEVRPQPLDARRNAVRRAESVLRAPRTYDLLGHNCDHTVTRLTEGRPRSPQLMNWLLGAGAALAVFAVAKNPRLALLAGAAVAKGRSDH
;
A
#
# COMPACT_ATOMS: atom_id res chain seq x y z
N MET A 1 5.78 -9.65 -18.57
CA MET A 1 6.35 -8.65 -17.65
C MET A 1 7.26 -9.38 -16.70
N HIS A 2 8.51 -8.95 -16.54
CA HIS A 2 9.47 -9.59 -15.62
C HIS A 2 9.41 -8.86 -14.28
N TYR A 3 9.01 -9.54 -13.23
CA TYR A 3 9.07 -9.05 -11.85
C TYR A 3 10.42 -9.46 -11.26
N LEU A 4 11.09 -8.53 -10.60
CA LEU A 4 12.40 -8.79 -9.98
C LEU A 4 12.25 -8.88 -8.45
N PRO A 5 13.03 -9.72 -7.77
CA PRO A 5 13.01 -9.79 -6.31
C PRO A 5 13.20 -8.43 -5.66
N GLY A 6 12.35 -8.10 -4.69
CA GLY A 6 12.31 -6.81 -4.00
C GLY A 6 11.52 -5.71 -4.72
N ASP A 7 11.01 -5.94 -5.93
CA ASP A 7 10.09 -5.00 -6.56
C ASP A 7 8.78 -4.91 -5.79
N VAL A 8 8.25 -3.71 -5.69
CA VAL A 8 6.88 -3.49 -5.20
C VAL A 8 5.94 -3.64 -6.38
N ILE A 9 4.96 -4.50 -6.25
CA ILE A 9 3.88 -4.66 -7.21
C ILE A 9 2.55 -4.17 -6.62
N ALA A 10 1.69 -3.65 -7.48
CA ALA A 10 0.45 -3.03 -7.08
C ALA A 10 -0.70 -3.39 -8.01
N ARG A 11 -1.90 -3.53 -7.45
CA ARG A 11 -3.14 -3.67 -8.20
C ARG A 11 -4.26 -2.84 -7.57
N ARG A 12 -5.23 -2.41 -8.37
CA ARG A 12 -6.41 -1.74 -7.83
C ARG A 12 -7.37 -2.74 -7.19
N LYS A 13 -7.91 -2.40 -6.02
CA LYS A 13 -8.99 -3.11 -5.32
C LYS A 13 -10.06 -2.09 -4.91
N GLY A 14 -10.99 -1.78 -5.81
CA GLY A 14 -11.94 -0.69 -5.60
C GLY A 14 -11.24 0.67 -5.55
N LEU A 15 -11.45 1.41 -4.46
CA LEU A 15 -10.85 2.74 -4.24
C LEU A 15 -9.43 2.69 -3.67
N VAL A 16 -8.94 1.52 -3.28
CA VAL A 16 -7.61 1.36 -2.71
C VAL A 16 -6.66 0.65 -3.67
N VAL A 17 -5.37 0.87 -3.46
CA VAL A 17 -4.30 0.14 -4.16
C VAL A 17 -3.75 -0.91 -3.22
N HIS A 18 -3.89 -2.17 -3.60
CA HIS A 18 -3.29 -3.29 -2.89
C HIS A 18 -1.86 -3.49 -3.37
N LYS A 19 -0.93 -3.67 -2.44
CA LYS A 19 0.51 -3.77 -2.73
C LYS A 19 1.12 -5.03 -2.11
N GLY A 20 2.18 -5.51 -2.74
CA GLY A 20 3.01 -6.59 -2.26
C GLY A 20 4.46 -6.43 -2.71
N VAL A 21 5.34 -7.26 -2.17
CA VAL A 21 6.77 -7.31 -2.52
C VAL A 21 7.08 -8.66 -3.12
N VAL A 22 7.77 -8.67 -4.26
CA VAL A 22 8.22 -9.89 -4.94
C VAL A 22 9.38 -10.51 -4.17
N LEU A 23 9.32 -11.81 -3.91
CA LEU A 23 10.35 -12.58 -3.23
C LEU A 23 11.34 -13.20 -4.23
N GLU A 24 12.39 -13.85 -3.74
CA GLU A 24 13.43 -14.46 -4.58
C GLU A 24 12.91 -15.58 -5.47
N ASP A 25 11.94 -16.34 -5.00
CA ASP A 25 11.27 -17.43 -5.71
C ASP A 25 10.19 -16.95 -6.69
N GLY A 26 9.99 -15.64 -6.82
CA GLY A 26 8.96 -15.03 -7.66
C GLY A 26 7.57 -14.99 -7.03
N SER A 27 7.40 -15.47 -5.80
CA SER A 27 6.17 -15.29 -5.03
C SER A 27 6.02 -13.88 -4.49
N VAL A 28 4.89 -13.55 -3.88
CA VAL A 28 4.55 -12.20 -3.40
C VAL A 28 4.21 -12.23 -1.92
N LEU A 29 4.97 -11.49 -1.13
CA LEU A 29 4.61 -11.19 0.25
C LEU A 29 3.69 -9.98 0.30
N HIS A 30 2.50 -10.15 0.86
CA HIS A 30 1.51 -9.08 1.01
C HIS A 30 0.64 -9.27 2.26
N ASN A 31 -0.22 -8.30 2.57
CA ASN A 31 -1.06 -8.34 3.76
C ASN A 31 -2.53 -8.10 3.37
N MET A 32 -3.42 -9.02 3.73
CA MET A 32 -4.85 -8.98 3.45
C MET A 32 -5.70 -9.10 4.72
N PRO A 33 -6.93 -8.52 4.72
CA PRO A 33 -7.81 -8.57 5.89
C PRO A 33 -8.06 -9.98 6.43
N GLU A 34 -8.29 -10.95 5.55
CA GLU A 34 -8.67 -12.30 5.95
C GLU A 34 -7.50 -13.20 6.37
N ARG A 35 -6.28 -12.86 5.92
CA ARG A 35 -5.10 -13.75 6.04
C ARG A 35 -3.90 -13.11 6.74
N GLY A 36 -3.93 -11.79 6.95
CA GLY A 36 -2.77 -11.07 7.46
C GLY A 36 -1.60 -11.07 6.46
N GLU A 37 -0.37 -10.98 6.96
CA GLU A 37 0.84 -11.11 6.16
C GLU A 37 1.05 -12.57 5.72
N HIS A 38 1.08 -12.79 4.41
CA HIS A 38 1.25 -14.12 3.83
C HIS A 38 1.89 -14.06 2.45
N VAL A 39 2.29 -15.21 1.94
CA VAL A 39 2.86 -15.37 0.60
C VAL A 39 1.82 -15.97 -0.33
N SER A 40 1.75 -15.48 -1.55
CA SER A 40 0.92 -16.01 -2.63
C SER A 40 1.69 -16.02 -3.97
N SER A 41 1.17 -16.72 -4.94
CA SER A 41 1.65 -16.59 -6.32
C SER A 41 1.29 -15.21 -6.90
N ILE A 42 2.00 -14.82 -7.98
CA ILE A 42 1.65 -13.60 -8.74
C ILE A 42 0.20 -13.66 -9.24
N SER A 43 -0.26 -14.83 -9.65
CA SER A 43 -1.63 -15.01 -10.15
C SER A 43 -2.68 -14.79 -9.07
N GLU A 44 -2.47 -15.34 -7.88
CA GLU A 44 -3.35 -15.10 -6.72
C GLU A 44 -3.31 -13.65 -6.28
N PHE A 45 -2.11 -13.04 -6.21
CA PHE A 45 -1.99 -11.62 -5.91
C PHE A 45 -2.74 -10.77 -6.93
N ALA A 46 -2.64 -11.07 -8.22
CA ALA A 46 -3.32 -10.33 -9.30
C ALA A 46 -4.84 -10.39 -9.19
N ASP A 47 -5.41 -11.53 -8.79
CA ASP A 47 -6.86 -11.71 -8.63
C ASP A 47 -7.62 -11.27 -9.90
N GLY A 48 -7.11 -11.70 -11.08
CA GLY A 48 -7.65 -11.34 -12.40
C GLY A 48 -7.47 -9.87 -12.81
N ARG A 49 -6.69 -9.07 -12.09
CA ARG A 49 -6.50 -7.63 -12.36
C ARG A 49 -5.11 -7.35 -12.92
N ARG A 50 -4.99 -6.21 -13.58
CA ARG A 50 -3.69 -5.72 -14.03
C ARG A 50 -2.80 -5.41 -12.82
N VAL A 51 -1.59 -5.96 -12.86
CA VAL A 51 -0.54 -5.68 -11.89
C VAL A 51 0.46 -4.69 -12.48
N GLU A 52 0.75 -3.66 -11.72
CA GLU A 52 1.75 -2.64 -12.06
C GLU A 52 3.00 -2.85 -11.21
N VAL A 53 4.17 -2.72 -11.83
CA VAL A 53 5.44 -2.70 -11.11
C VAL A 53 5.72 -1.26 -10.67
N ARG A 54 6.09 -1.11 -9.42
CA ARG A 54 6.67 0.12 -8.87
C ARG A 54 8.14 -0.16 -8.58
N PRO A 55 9.03 0.18 -9.51
CA PRO A 55 10.45 -0.12 -9.39
C PRO A 55 11.02 0.49 -8.10
N GLN A 56 11.91 -0.27 -7.46
CA GLN A 56 12.60 0.18 -6.26
C GLN A 56 14.10 0.32 -6.55
N PRO A 57 14.79 1.26 -5.90
CA PRO A 57 16.25 1.29 -5.91
C PRO A 57 16.84 -0.05 -5.46
N LEU A 58 18.01 -0.40 -5.97
CA LEU A 58 18.64 -1.69 -5.74
C LEU A 58 18.85 -2.01 -4.25
N ASP A 59 19.23 -1.02 -3.47
CA ASP A 59 19.39 -1.12 -2.01
C ASP A 59 18.05 -1.39 -1.29
N ALA A 60 16.98 -0.70 -1.70
CA ALA A 60 15.63 -0.94 -1.17
C ALA A 60 15.15 -2.35 -1.51
N ARG A 61 15.38 -2.84 -2.74
CA ARG A 61 15.05 -4.20 -3.17
C ARG A 61 15.78 -5.26 -2.33
N ARG A 62 17.12 -5.14 -2.19
CA ARG A 62 17.92 -6.05 -1.37
C ARG A 62 17.46 -6.05 0.10
N ASN A 63 17.17 -4.87 0.62
CA ASN A 63 16.65 -4.72 1.99
C ASN A 63 15.28 -5.36 2.15
N ALA A 64 14.40 -5.22 1.16
CA ALA A 64 13.06 -5.81 1.18
C ALA A 64 13.12 -7.34 1.24
N VAL A 65 13.92 -7.96 0.39
CA VAL A 65 14.14 -9.42 0.38
C VAL A 65 14.70 -9.91 1.72
N ARG A 66 15.76 -9.28 2.22
CA ARG A 66 16.37 -9.65 3.50
C ARG A 66 15.40 -9.52 4.70
N ARG A 67 14.54 -8.50 4.68
CA ARG A 67 13.54 -8.31 5.74
C ARG A 67 12.33 -9.23 5.60
N ALA A 68 12.05 -9.73 4.40
CA ALA A 68 10.93 -10.63 4.16
C ALA A 68 11.00 -11.88 5.04
N GLU A 69 12.17 -12.48 5.22
CA GLU A 69 12.35 -13.63 6.12
C GLU A 69 11.94 -13.32 7.56
N SER A 70 12.27 -12.13 8.07
CA SER A 70 11.87 -11.71 9.42
C SER A 70 10.35 -11.54 9.53
N VAL A 71 9.71 -11.02 8.49
CA VAL A 71 8.25 -10.88 8.42
C VAL A 71 7.58 -12.25 8.41
N LEU A 72 8.09 -13.19 7.60
CA LEU A 72 7.53 -14.53 7.48
C LEU A 72 7.72 -15.38 8.75
N ARG A 73 8.77 -15.12 9.53
CA ARG A 73 8.97 -15.77 10.84
C ARG A 73 7.98 -15.30 11.91
N ALA A 74 7.48 -14.07 11.80
CA ALA A 74 6.52 -13.49 12.73
C ALA A 74 5.49 -12.63 11.96
N PRO A 75 4.60 -13.28 11.18
CA PRO A 75 3.61 -12.58 10.38
C PRO A 75 2.59 -11.88 11.27
N ARG A 76 2.20 -10.67 10.87
CA ARG A 76 1.22 -9.86 11.61
C ARG A 76 -0.16 -9.99 11.00
N THR A 77 -1.17 -9.90 11.85
CA THR A 77 -2.55 -9.79 11.40
C THR A 77 -2.80 -8.44 10.74
N TYR A 78 -3.78 -8.42 9.85
CA TYR A 78 -4.19 -7.19 9.18
C TYR A 78 -4.93 -6.25 10.15
N ASP A 79 -4.59 -4.98 10.12
CA ASP A 79 -5.31 -3.89 10.75
C ASP A 79 -5.30 -2.68 9.83
N LEU A 80 -6.49 -2.11 9.54
CA LEU A 80 -6.61 -1.03 8.56
C LEU A 80 -5.81 0.23 8.95
N LEU A 81 -5.82 0.57 10.23
CA LEU A 81 -5.16 1.78 10.74
C LEU A 81 -3.71 1.51 11.13
N GLY A 82 -3.45 0.37 11.77
CA GLY A 82 -2.14 0.05 12.34
C GLY A 82 -1.26 -0.86 11.48
N HIS A 83 -1.85 -1.74 10.66
CA HIS A 83 -1.07 -2.73 9.91
C HIS A 83 -1.77 -3.25 8.65
N ASN A 84 -1.74 -2.47 7.57
CA ASN A 84 -2.27 -2.82 6.25
C ASN A 84 -1.16 -3.14 5.23
N CYS A 85 -1.53 -3.36 3.96
CA CYS A 85 -0.55 -3.68 2.91
C CYS A 85 0.54 -2.61 2.72
N ASP A 86 0.21 -1.32 2.88
CA ASP A 86 1.20 -0.24 2.81
C ASP A 86 2.22 -0.34 3.96
N HIS A 87 1.76 -0.61 5.18
CA HIS A 87 2.64 -0.78 6.34
C HIS A 87 3.61 -1.95 6.14
N THR A 88 3.13 -3.07 5.59
CA THR A 88 3.98 -4.22 5.28
C THR A 88 5.03 -3.85 4.24
N VAL A 89 4.62 -3.23 3.12
CA VAL A 89 5.54 -2.85 2.04
C VAL A 89 6.58 -1.84 2.53
N THR A 90 6.19 -0.78 3.24
CA THR A 90 7.15 0.24 3.73
C THR A 90 8.06 -0.32 4.83
N ARG A 91 7.57 -1.26 5.65
CA ARG A 91 8.43 -1.99 6.59
C ARG A 91 9.50 -2.80 5.86
N LEU A 92 9.17 -3.44 4.75
CA LEU A 92 10.11 -4.20 3.94
C LEU A 92 11.13 -3.29 3.22
N THR A 93 10.66 -2.27 2.52
CA THR A 93 11.50 -1.41 1.68
C THR A 93 12.28 -0.38 2.50
N GLU A 94 11.63 0.31 3.43
CA GLU A 94 12.18 1.44 4.19
C GLU A 94 12.60 1.08 5.63
N GLY A 95 12.18 -0.09 6.13
CA GLY A 95 12.40 -0.52 7.51
C GLY A 95 11.45 0.13 8.53
N ARG A 96 10.52 0.95 8.11
CA ARG A 96 9.53 1.64 8.95
C ARG A 96 8.12 1.37 8.43
N PRO A 97 7.18 0.89 9.25
CA PRO A 97 5.81 0.71 8.85
C PRO A 97 5.10 2.07 8.73
N ARG A 98 4.56 2.38 7.56
CA ARG A 98 3.67 3.52 7.37
C ARG A 98 2.71 3.27 6.21
N SER A 99 1.59 3.96 6.21
CA SER A 99 0.60 3.88 5.14
C SER A 99 0.37 5.24 4.50
N PRO A 100 1.02 5.52 3.37
CA PRO A 100 0.78 6.75 2.61
C PRO A 100 -0.68 6.90 2.19
N GLN A 101 -1.34 5.81 1.80
CA GLN A 101 -2.76 5.84 1.44
C GLN A 101 -3.63 6.30 2.62
N LEU A 102 -3.46 5.68 3.79
CA LEU A 102 -4.22 6.05 4.98
C LEU A 102 -4.00 7.53 5.34
N MET A 103 -2.75 8.00 5.29
CA MET A 103 -2.43 9.41 5.55
C MET A 103 -3.13 10.34 4.56
N ASN A 104 -3.15 10.00 3.27
CA ASN A 104 -3.84 10.78 2.25
C ASN A 104 -5.35 10.84 2.48
N TRP A 105 -5.96 9.73 2.88
CA TRP A 105 -7.38 9.71 3.26
C TRP A 105 -7.68 10.57 4.48
N LEU A 106 -6.85 10.48 5.52
CA LEU A 106 -7.01 11.30 6.74
C LEU A 106 -6.85 12.78 6.45
N LEU A 107 -5.86 13.16 5.63
CA LEU A 107 -5.66 14.55 5.22
C LEU A 107 -6.81 15.06 4.34
N GLY A 108 -7.31 14.22 3.43
CA GLY A 108 -8.48 14.54 2.61
C GLY A 108 -9.73 14.75 3.44
N ALA A 109 -9.98 13.90 4.44
CA ALA A 109 -11.10 14.05 5.36
C ALA A 109 -10.97 15.33 6.22
N GLY A 110 -9.76 15.62 6.71
CA GLY A 110 -9.48 16.86 7.45
C GLY A 110 -9.73 18.12 6.61
N ALA A 111 -9.29 18.13 5.34
CA ALA A 111 -9.53 19.22 4.42
C ALA A 111 -11.03 19.38 4.12
N ALA A 112 -11.77 18.28 3.93
CA ALA A 112 -13.21 18.33 3.73
C ALA A 112 -13.95 18.94 4.92
N LEU A 113 -13.58 18.54 6.14
CA LEU A 113 -14.17 19.10 7.36
C LEU A 113 -13.85 20.59 7.53
N ALA A 114 -12.62 20.99 7.24
CA ALA A 114 -12.22 22.41 7.32
C ALA A 114 -13.01 23.28 6.33
N VAL A 115 -13.15 22.85 5.08
CA VAL A 115 -13.93 23.58 4.07
C VAL A 115 -15.41 23.61 4.44
N PHE A 116 -15.97 22.53 4.97
CA PHE A 116 -17.35 22.50 5.42
C PHE A 116 -17.57 23.49 6.58
N ALA A 117 -16.66 23.51 7.54
CA ALA A 117 -16.76 24.43 8.69
C ALA A 117 -16.74 25.91 8.30
N VAL A 118 -15.93 26.27 7.29
CA VAL A 118 -15.79 27.64 6.82
C VAL A 118 -16.88 28.03 5.81
N ALA A 119 -17.09 27.22 4.80
CA ALA A 119 -18.01 27.53 3.69
C ALA A 119 -19.44 27.05 3.92
N LYS A 120 -19.66 26.17 4.89
CA LYS A 120 -20.94 25.46 5.17
C LYS A 120 -21.56 24.85 3.90
N ASN A 121 -20.69 24.43 2.97
CA ASN A 121 -21.09 23.87 1.68
C ASN A 121 -20.53 22.45 1.51
N PRO A 122 -21.40 21.42 1.56
CA PRO A 122 -20.94 20.04 1.50
C PRO A 122 -20.30 19.66 0.17
N ARG A 123 -20.70 20.27 -0.94
CA ARG A 123 -20.12 19.98 -2.27
C ARG A 123 -18.68 20.48 -2.38
N LEU A 124 -18.41 21.69 -1.92
CA LEU A 124 -17.05 22.24 -1.88
C LEU A 124 -16.15 21.47 -0.92
N ALA A 125 -16.69 21.05 0.22
CA ALA A 125 -15.98 20.21 1.19
C ALA A 125 -15.53 18.87 0.58
N LEU A 126 -16.43 18.18 -0.11
CA LEU A 126 -16.13 16.91 -0.77
C LEU A 126 -15.08 17.08 -1.88
N LEU A 127 -15.18 18.13 -2.69
CA LEU A 127 -14.21 18.42 -3.75
C LEU A 127 -12.82 18.71 -3.19
N ALA A 128 -12.71 19.49 -2.13
CA ALA A 128 -11.44 19.79 -1.47
C ALA A 128 -10.80 18.53 -0.87
N GLY A 129 -11.58 17.70 -0.19
CA GLY A 129 -11.12 16.44 0.36
C GLY A 129 -10.60 15.47 -0.70
N ALA A 130 -11.35 15.33 -1.80
CA ALA A 130 -10.97 14.47 -2.91
C ALA A 130 -9.70 14.97 -3.63
N ALA A 131 -9.55 16.28 -3.82
CA ALA A 131 -8.37 16.86 -4.44
C ALA A 131 -7.09 16.62 -3.62
N VAL A 132 -7.16 16.80 -2.29
CA VAL A 132 -6.02 16.54 -1.39
C VAL A 132 -5.65 15.06 -1.39
N ALA A 133 -6.64 14.16 -1.31
CA ALA A 133 -6.40 12.72 -1.34
C ALA A 133 -5.79 12.25 -2.66
N LYS A 134 -6.26 12.80 -3.81
CA LYS A 134 -5.79 12.41 -5.15
C LYS A 134 -4.41 12.98 -5.48
N GLY A 135 -4.16 14.26 -5.20
CA GLY A 135 -2.89 14.90 -5.56
C GLY A 135 -1.65 14.32 -4.88
N ARG A 136 -1.82 13.49 -3.85
CA ARG A 136 -0.73 12.78 -3.15
C ARG A 136 -0.57 11.30 -3.54
N SER A 137 -1.53 10.78 -4.31
CA SER A 137 -1.48 9.39 -4.78
C SER A 137 -0.62 9.19 -6.03
N ASP A 138 -0.25 10.29 -6.70
CA ASP A 138 0.46 10.26 -7.98
C ASP A 138 1.99 10.43 -7.82
N HIS A 139 2.51 10.48 -6.58
CA HIS A 139 3.95 10.57 -6.28
C HIS A 139 4.48 9.31 -5.58
#